data_987d4df1edbd7af2c4e656dfb75d902e
#
_entry.id   987d4df1edbd7af2c4e656dfb75d902e
#
_cell.length_a   1.000
_cell.length_b   1.000
_cell.length_c   1.000
_cell.angle_alpha   90.00
_cell.angle_beta   90.00
_cell.angle_gamma   90.00
#
_symmetry.space_group_name_H-M   'P 1'
#
loop_
_entity.id
_entity.type
_entity.pdbx_description
1 polymer ?
#
loop_
_entity_poly.entity_id
_entity_poly.type
_entity_poly.pdbx_seq_one_letter_code
_entity_poly.pdbx_strand_id
1 'polypeptide(L)'
;MNAGSGGLPRRGALQLAGGGLLAAAVGACLGPVGHAVAADLPGLIVSVKNSVLPVGTYSATGNPRFDFRGTGFVVGDGTLVATNFHVVPEGADVDSGPQMAVLASRLGGEAPVRRARVVASDRLRDLVLLQIDGAPLVPLRLAEAGAAREGQSIALMGFPIGGTLGFSMVTHRGIIASMTTVALPAPTARQLDPRAVMRLREGNFEVLQLDATAYPGNSGGPVIDVETGVVLGIVNQVLVKASRESALSSPTGITYAIPVSLLRDLLRDVQRNRAENPKAP
;
A
#
# COMPACT_ATOMS: atom_id res chain seq x y z
N MET A 1 54.12 85.23 0.60
CA MET A 1 54.30 85.81 1.92
C MET A 1 54.23 84.78 2.94
N ASN A 2 55.35 84.52 3.58
CA ASN A 2 55.65 83.99 4.90
C ASN A 2 54.95 82.71 5.39
N ALA A 3 55.64 81.70 5.55
CA ALA A 3 56.76 81.38 6.46
C ALA A 3 56.26 80.94 7.87
N GLY A 4 56.81 79.82 8.35
CA GLY A 4 56.99 79.49 9.72
C GLY A 4 56.58 78.05 10.02
N SER A 5 57.39 77.06 9.97
CA SER A 5 58.54 76.58 10.76
C SER A 5 58.19 76.16 12.17
N GLY A 6 58.60 74.92 12.50
CA GLY A 6 58.97 74.46 13.82
C GLY A 6 58.02 73.44 14.41
N GLY A 7 58.37 72.32 14.84
CA GLY A 7 59.55 71.75 15.40
C GLY A 7 59.13 70.49 16.14
N LEU A 8 59.80 69.41 15.95
CA LEU A 8 59.79 68.24 16.85
C LEU A 8 60.33 68.55 18.22
N PRO A 9 59.94 67.84 19.29
CA PRO A 9 60.76 66.71 19.67
C PRO A 9 60.02 65.52 20.40
N ARG A 10 60.52 64.40 20.12
CA ARG A 10 61.09 63.30 20.91
C ARG A 10 60.35 62.75 22.19
N ARG A 11 60.19 61.44 22.09
CA ARG A 11 60.37 60.44 23.13
C ARG A 11 59.23 60.17 24.12
N GLY A 12 58.87 58.91 24.11
CA GLY A 12 58.13 58.24 25.19
C GLY A 12 57.77 56.80 24.79
N ALA A 13 58.72 55.89 24.99
CA ALA A 13 58.41 54.46 24.94
C ALA A 13 57.59 54.07 26.14
N LEU A 14 56.48 53.42 25.95
CA LEU A 14 55.87 52.63 27.02
C LEU A 14 55.35 51.32 26.41
N GLN A 15 56.05 50.27 26.78
CA GLN A 15 55.60 48.90 26.64
C GLN A 15 54.41 48.68 27.58
N LEU A 16 53.35 48.11 27.11
CA LEU A 16 52.42 47.39 27.93
C LEU A 16 51.84 46.17 27.18
N ALA A 17 52.04 45.14 27.83
CA ALA A 17 51.74 43.73 27.63
C ALA A 17 50.28 43.41 27.23
N GLY A 18 50.13 42.37 26.46
CA GLY A 18 49.20 41.29 26.77
C GLY A 18 47.74 41.53 26.54
N GLY A 19 47.23 41.16 25.43
CA GLY A 19 45.79 40.94 25.17
C GLY A 19 45.64 39.87 24.12
N GLY A 20 45.55 38.64 24.59
CA GLY A 20 45.37 37.49 23.72
C GLY A 20 44.03 37.57 23.00
N LEU A 21 44.02 37.58 21.68
CA LEU A 21 42.86 37.31 20.87
C LEU A 21 42.50 35.81 21.02
N LEU A 22 41.45 35.53 21.76
CA LEU A 22 40.75 34.26 21.67
C LEU A 22 39.98 34.29 20.33
N ALA A 23 40.58 33.71 19.29
CA ALA A 23 39.86 33.32 18.06
C ALA A 23 39.05 32.11 18.42
N ALA A 24 37.76 32.31 18.70
CA ALA A 24 36.79 31.24 18.78
C ALA A 24 36.63 30.63 17.37
N ALA A 25 37.27 29.51 17.17
CA ALA A 25 37.06 28.66 16.00
C ALA A 25 35.65 28.06 16.12
N VAL A 26 34.65 28.71 15.50
CA VAL A 26 33.37 28.07 15.20
C VAL A 26 33.64 27.05 14.11
N GLY A 27 34.03 25.85 14.53
CA GLY A 27 34.11 24.68 13.70
C GLY A 27 32.65 24.32 13.30
N ALA A 28 32.24 24.76 12.11
CA ALA A 28 31.04 24.26 11.49
C ALA A 28 31.25 22.75 11.22
N CYS A 29 30.69 21.92 12.07
CA CYS A 29 30.48 20.49 11.77
C CYS A 29 29.47 20.38 10.65
N LEU A 30 29.90 20.65 9.41
CA LEU A 30 29.21 20.17 8.21
C LEU A 30 29.47 18.67 8.15
N GLY A 31 28.68 17.90 8.89
CA GLY A 31 28.58 16.47 8.64
C GLY A 31 28.20 16.24 7.16
N PRO A 32 28.62 15.11 6.55
CA PRO A 32 28.23 14.82 5.19
C PRO A 32 26.70 14.87 5.10
N VAL A 33 26.18 15.80 4.30
CA VAL A 33 24.76 15.83 3.95
C VAL A 33 24.56 14.57 3.15
N GLY A 34 24.08 13.50 3.82
CA GLY A 34 23.67 12.28 3.16
C GLY A 34 22.65 12.67 2.10
N HIS A 35 23.04 12.56 0.85
CA HIS A 35 22.08 12.69 -0.25
C HIS A 35 21.08 11.58 -0.02
N ALA A 36 19.83 11.93 0.30
CA ALA A 36 18.73 10.98 0.27
C ALA A 36 18.68 10.43 -1.16
N VAL A 37 19.08 9.18 -1.33
CA VAL A 37 18.93 8.49 -2.60
C VAL A 37 17.43 8.48 -2.85
N ALA A 38 17.00 9.19 -3.89
CA ALA A 38 15.59 9.15 -4.29
C ALA A 38 15.21 7.70 -4.56
N ALA A 39 14.14 7.23 -3.93
CA ALA A 39 13.67 5.87 -4.12
C ALA A 39 13.42 5.64 -5.62
N ASP A 40 13.96 4.55 -6.16
CA ASP A 40 13.79 4.16 -7.57
C ASP A 40 12.39 3.57 -7.79
N LEU A 41 11.39 4.45 -7.89
CA LEU A 41 10.02 4.04 -8.18
C LEU A 41 9.87 3.30 -9.52
N PRO A 42 10.52 3.70 -10.62
CA PRO A 42 10.51 2.92 -11.86
C PRO A 42 11.01 1.49 -11.67
N GLY A 43 12.14 1.30 -11.01
CA GLY A 43 12.70 -0.02 -10.71
C GLY A 43 11.77 -0.86 -9.81
N LEU A 44 11.18 -0.23 -8.79
CA LEU A 44 10.18 -0.87 -7.95
C LEU A 44 8.98 -1.36 -8.78
N ILE A 45 8.41 -0.53 -9.64
CA ILE A 45 7.29 -0.90 -10.50
C ILE A 45 7.64 -2.12 -11.35
N VAL A 46 8.81 -2.14 -11.98
CA VAL A 46 9.26 -3.27 -12.79
C VAL A 46 9.36 -4.56 -11.97
N SER A 47 9.85 -4.47 -10.74
CA SER A 47 10.06 -5.65 -9.87
C SER A 47 8.75 -6.26 -9.36
N VAL A 48 7.69 -5.46 -9.16
CA VAL A 48 6.45 -5.92 -8.50
C VAL A 48 5.27 -6.12 -9.44
N LYS A 49 5.28 -5.53 -10.65
CA LYS A 49 4.12 -5.51 -11.55
C LYS A 49 3.59 -6.90 -11.91
N ASN A 50 4.45 -7.92 -12.01
CA ASN A 50 4.04 -9.28 -12.35
C ASN A 50 3.41 -10.04 -11.18
N SER A 51 3.50 -9.46 -9.97
CA SER A 51 2.91 -9.99 -8.75
C SER A 51 1.58 -9.33 -8.41
N VAL A 52 1.17 -8.29 -9.14
CA VAL A 52 -0.13 -7.61 -9.01
C VAL A 52 -1.01 -8.06 -10.16
N LEU A 53 -2.18 -8.61 -9.84
CA LEU A 53 -3.00 -9.38 -10.78
C LEU A 53 -4.44 -8.85 -10.83
N PRO A 54 -5.07 -8.78 -12.03
CA PRO A 54 -6.51 -8.66 -12.12
C PRO A 54 -7.20 -9.88 -11.51
N VAL A 55 -8.18 -9.64 -10.66
CA VAL A 55 -9.03 -10.66 -10.03
C VAL A 55 -10.44 -10.55 -10.54
N GLY A 56 -11.06 -11.65 -10.86
CA GLY A 56 -12.42 -11.69 -11.37
C GLY A 56 -12.99 -13.09 -11.41
N THR A 57 -14.02 -13.28 -12.22
CA THR A 57 -14.61 -14.60 -12.49
C THR A 57 -14.39 -15.00 -13.94
N TYR A 58 -14.34 -16.30 -14.17
CA TYR A 58 -14.18 -16.87 -15.49
C TYR A 58 -15.35 -17.77 -15.86
N SER A 59 -15.86 -17.59 -17.09
CA SER A 59 -16.82 -18.48 -17.70
C SER A 59 -16.38 -18.79 -19.15
N ALA A 60 -16.29 -20.06 -19.49
CA ALA A 60 -15.88 -20.49 -20.84
C ALA A 60 -16.85 -20.02 -21.93
N THR A 61 -18.13 -19.86 -21.56
CA THR A 61 -19.22 -19.43 -22.46
C THR A 61 -19.62 -17.96 -22.24
N GLY A 62 -18.97 -17.27 -21.30
CA GLY A 62 -19.23 -15.87 -20.99
C GLY A 62 -18.75 -14.91 -22.08
N ASN A 63 -19.36 -13.76 -22.13
CA ASN A 63 -18.91 -12.63 -22.95
C ASN A 63 -18.99 -11.32 -22.14
N PRO A 64 -17.86 -10.82 -21.61
CA PRO A 64 -16.51 -11.36 -21.72
C PRO A 64 -16.31 -12.68 -20.95
N ARG A 65 -15.33 -13.50 -21.35
CA ARG A 65 -14.99 -14.74 -20.64
C ARG A 65 -14.42 -14.49 -19.25
N PHE A 66 -13.72 -13.37 -19.06
CA PHE A 66 -13.19 -12.93 -17.77
C PHE A 66 -13.93 -11.66 -17.36
N ASP A 67 -14.72 -11.76 -16.29
CA ASP A 67 -15.44 -10.64 -15.69
C ASP A 67 -14.60 -10.06 -14.53
N PHE A 68 -14.00 -8.90 -14.76
CA PHE A 68 -13.11 -8.22 -13.83
C PHE A 68 -13.86 -7.67 -12.63
N ARG A 69 -13.33 -7.87 -11.43
CA ARG A 69 -13.94 -7.44 -10.17
C ARG A 69 -13.05 -6.58 -9.29
N GLY A 70 -11.72 -6.74 -9.40
CA GLY A 70 -10.77 -5.99 -8.59
C GLY A 70 -9.33 -6.43 -8.80
N THR A 71 -8.47 -5.95 -7.95
CA THR A 71 -7.05 -6.23 -7.95
C THR A 71 -6.70 -7.22 -6.84
N GLY A 72 -5.67 -8.02 -7.03
CA GLY A 72 -5.04 -8.83 -6.01
C GLY A 72 -3.53 -8.85 -6.19
N PHE A 73 -2.82 -9.43 -5.26
CA PHE A 73 -1.38 -9.61 -5.36
C PHE A 73 -0.91 -10.92 -4.73
N VAL A 74 0.18 -11.42 -5.29
CA VAL A 74 0.74 -12.72 -4.90
C VAL A 74 1.43 -12.62 -3.54
N VAL A 75 1.17 -13.61 -2.68
CA VAL A 75 1.70 -13.67 -1.30
C VAL A 75 2.16 -15.10 -0.93
N GLY A 76 2.81 -15.22 0.22
CA GLY A 76 3.20 -16.50 0.79
C GLY A 76 4.21 -17.26 -0.07
N ASP A 77 3.87 -18.48 -0.45
CA ASP A 77 4.70 -19.37 -1.28
C ASP A 77 4.58 -19.10 -2.80
N GLY A 78 3.84 -18.05 -3.20
CA GLY A 78 3.62 -17.75 -4.61
C GLY A 78 2.40 -18.43 -5.22
N THR A 79 1.68 -19.23 -4.48
CA THR A 79 0.45 -19.91 -4.90
C THR A 79 -0.81 -19.25 -4.35
N LEU A 80 -0.64 -18.24 -3.49
CA LEU A 80 -1.72 -17.49 -2.87
C LEU A 80 -1.81 -16.08 -3.44
N VAL A 81 -3.04 -15.59 -3.61
CA VAL A 81 -3.34 -14.21 -4.00
C VAL A 81 -4.21 -13.60 -2.92
N ALA A 82 -3.78 -12.46 -2.38
CA ALA A 82 -4.56 -11.66 -1.45
C ALA A 82 -5.40 -10.64 -2.22
N THR A 83 -6.65 -10.45 -1.78
CA THR A 83 -7.56 -9.41 -2.29
C THR A 83 -8.62 -9.07 -1.23
N ASN A 84 -9.57 -8.17 -1.55
CA ASN A 84 -10.69 -7.89 -0.68
C ASN A 84 -11.78 -8.96 -0.80
N PHE A 85 -12.51 -9.21 0.29
CA PHE A 85 -13.61 -10.15 0.30
C PHE A 85 -14.78 -9.71 -0.62
N HIS A 86 -15.08 -8.41 -0.69
CA HIS A 86 -16.13 -7.88 -1.58
C HIS A 86 -15.84 -8.07 -3.08
N VAL A 87 -14.61 -8.39 -3.46
CA VAL A 87 -14.23 -8.75 -4.84
C VAL A 87 -14.74 -10.14 -5.20
N VAL A 88 -14.95 -11.02 -4.19
CA VAL A 88 -15.49 -12.37 -4.38
C VAL A 88 -17.01 -12.29 -4.50
N PRO A 89 -17.63 -12.76 -5.60
CA PRO A 89 -19.07 -12.78 -5.73
C PRO A 89 -19.73 -13.78 -4.77
N GLU A 90 -20.99 -13.55 -4.46
CA GLU A 90 -21.78 -14.52 -3.70
C GLU A 90 -21.86 -15.86 -4.45
N GLY A 91 -21.69 -16.96 -3.72
CA GLY A 91 -21.71 -18.31 -4.29
C GLY A 91 -20.45 -18.74 -5.04
N ALA A 92 -19.35 -17.98 -5.02
CA ALA A 92 -18.08 -18.37 -5.66
C ALA A 92 -17.44 -19.65 -5.05
N ASP A 93 -17.87 -20.01 -3.84
CA ASP A 93 -17.35 -21.19 -3.11
C ASP A 93 -18.13 -22.50 -3.39
N VAL A 94 -19.16 -22.43 -4.25
CA VAL A 94 -19.97 -23.61 -4.60
C VAL A 94 -19.62 -24.08 -6.02
N ASP A 95 -19.64 -25.40 -6.25
CA ASP A 95 -19.24 -26.02 -7.52
C ASP A 95 -19.98 -25.49 -8.76
N SER A 96 -21.21 -25.05 -8.58
CA SER A 96 -22.06 -24.46 -9.65
C SER A 96 -22.03 -22.93 -9.71
N GLY A 97 -21.25 -22.28 -8.82
CA GLY A 97 -21.15 -20.83 -8.74
C GLY A 97 -20.14 -20.23 -9.75
N PRO A 98 -20.01 -18.90 -9.74
CA PRO A 98 -19.00 -18.22 -10.54
C PRO A 98 -17.58 -18.68 -10.15
N GLN A 99 -16.81 -19.17 -11.11
CA GLN A 99 -15.44 -19.62 -10.84
C GLN A 99 -14.52 -18.43 -10.70
N MET A 100 -13.89 -18.27 -9.54
CA MET A 100 -12.85 -17.26 -9.36
C MET A 100 -11.66 -17.53 -10.25
N ALA A 101 -11.07 -16.46 -10.75
CA ALA A 101 -9.88 -16.53 -11.59
C ALA A 101 -9.03 -15.26 -11.44
N VAL A 102 -7.77 -15.39 -11.82
CA VAL A 102 -6.83 -14.27 -11.96
C VAL A 102 -6.22 -14.28 -13.35
N LEU A 103 -5.84 -13.10 -13.84
CA LEU A 103 -5.03 -13.00 -15.05
C LEU A 103 -3.56 -12.91 -14.65
N ALA A 104 -2.80 -13.98 -14.93
CA ALA A 104 -1.38 -13.99 -14.67
C ALA A 104 -0.64 -13.31 -15.83
N SER A 105 0.03 -12.18 -15.57
CA SER A 105 0.79 -11.48 -16.59
C SER A 105 1.87 -12.37 -17.21
N ARG A 106 2.00 -12.36 -18.54
CA ARG A 106 3.18 -12.85 -19.26
C ARG A 106 3.81 -11.70 -20.02
N LEU A 107 5.14 -11.62 -19.98
CA LEU A 107 5.90 -10.74 -20.86
C LEU A 107 5.62 -11.13 -22.33
N GLY A 108 4.87 -10.27 -23.06
CA GLY A 108 4.73 -10.37 -24.50
C GLY A 108 3.61 -11.26 -25.05
N GLY A 109 2.55 -11.57 -24.27
CA GLY A 109 1.41 -12.37 -24.75
C GLY A 109 0.11 -12.11 -24.01
N GLU A 110 -0.99 -12.76 -24.42
CA GLU A 110 -2.23 -12.77 -23.68
C GLU A 110 -1.99 -13.32 -22.27
N ALA A 111 -2.50 -12.61 -21.26
CA ALA A 111 -2.39 -13.04 -19.89
C ALA A 111 -3.21 -14.32 -19.68
N PRO A 112 -2.59 -15.47 -19.33
CA PRO A 112 -3.34 -16.69 -19.11
C PRO A 112 -4.27 -16.55 -17.90
N VAL A 113 -5.50 -17.00 -18.08
CA VAL A 113 -6.46 -17.14 -16.99
C VAL A 113 -6.02 -18.31 -16.11
N ARG A 114 -5.86 -18.07 -14.81
CA ARG A 114 -5.65 -19.11 -13.80
C ARG A 114 -6.87 -19.19 -12.92
N ARG A 115 -7.40 -20.39 -12.75
CA ARG A 115 -8.49 -20.61 -11.79
C ARG A 115 -8.00 -20.33 -10.40
N ALA A 116 -8.90 -19.87 -9.56
CA ALA A 116 -8.64 -19.56 -8.17
C ALA A 116 -9.79 -20.09 -7.30
N ARG A 117 -9.50 -20.44 -6.05
CA ARG A 117 -10.51 -20.83 -5.06
C ARG A 117 -10.22 -20.13 -3.74
N VAL A 118 -11.27 -19.81 -3.01
CA VAL A 118 -11.13 -19.22 -1.67
C VAL A 118 -10.57 -20.28 -0.71
N VAL A 119 -9.50 -19.96 0.00
CA VAL A 119 -8.91 -20.84 1.01
C VAL A 119 -8.98 -20.28 2.42
N ALA A 120 -9.14 -18.96 2.56
CA ALA A 120 -9.42 -18.29 3.83
C ALA A 120 -10.08 -16.95 3.57
N SER A 121 -10.92 -16.49 4.50
CA SER A 121 -11.53 -15.18 4.43
C SER A 121 -11.74 -14.58 5.81
N ASP A 122 -11.56 -13.28 5.91
CA ASP A 122 -11.96 -12.45 7.03
C ASP A 122 -12.99 -11.41 6.50
N ARG A 123 -14.27 -11.77 6.60
CA ARG A 123 -15.36 -10.94 6.10
C ARG A 123 -15.50 -9.63 6.87
N LEU A 124 -15.09 -9.62 8.13
CA LEU A 124 -15.16 -8.44 8.97
C LEU A 124 -14.16 -7.38 8.50
N ARG A 125 -12.95 -7.83 8.21
CA ARG A 125 -11.85 -6.96 7.75
C ARG A 125 -11.75 -6.88 6.24
N ASP A 126 -12.73 -7.47 5.52
CA ASP A 126 -12.81 -7.46 4.06
C ASP A 126 -11.56 -8.02 3.38
N LEU A 127 -11.01 -9.12 3.89
CA LEU A 127 -9.84 -9.81 3.36
C LEU A 127 -10.19 -11.23 2.89
N VAL A 128 -9.52 -11.67 1.83
CA VAL A 128 -9.62 -13.04 1.33
C VAL A 128 -8.29 -13.50 0.75
N LEU A 129 -7.99 -14.78 0.91
CA LEU A 129 -6.90 -15.49 0.25
C LEU A 129 -7.46 -16.46 -0.77
N LEU A 130 -6.97 -16.33 -1.98
CA LEU A 130 -7.28 -17.20 -3.11
C LEU A 130 -6.07 -18.09 -3.39
N GLN A 131 -6.30 -19.40 -3.48
CA GLN A 131 -5.31 -20.36 -4.02
C GLN A 131 -5.44 -20.35 -5.53
N ILE A 132 -4.34 -20.12 -6.24
CA ILE A 132 -4.31 -20.15 -7.72
C ILE A 132 -3.72 -21.44 -8.25
N ASP A 133 -4.22 -21.89 -9.40
CA ASP A 133 -3.69 -23.06 -10.12
C ASP A 133 -2.38 -22.73 -10.83
N GLY A 134 -1.57 -23.77 -11.07
CA GLY A 134 -0.34 -23.70 -11.86
C GLY A 134 0.91 -23.40 -11.03
N ALA A 135 2.02 -23.08 -11.72
CA ALA A 135 3.30 -22.83 -11.06
C ALA A 135 3.26 -21.58 -10.17
N PRO A 136 4.00 -21.57 -9.05
CA PRO A 136 4.11 -20.40 -8.19
C PRO A 136 4.54 -19.15 -8.94
N LEU A 137 3.98 -18.01 -8.56
CA LEU A 137 4.38 -16.68 -9.01
C LEU A 137 5.30 -16.04 -7.97
N VAL A 138 5.97 -14.94 -8.32
CA VAL A 138 6.82 -14.22 -7.38
C VAL A 138 5.96 -13.51 -6.33
N PRO A 139 6.07 -13.85 -5.03
CA PRO A 139 5.28 -13.19 -4.00
C PRO A 139 5.84 -11.81 -3.64
N LEU A 140 4.98 -10.87 -3.28
CA LEU A 140 5.38 -9.62 -2.67
C LEU A 140 5.77 -9.83 -1.21
N ARG A 141 6.78 -9.08 -0.76
CA ARG A 141 7.19 -9.08 0.64
C ARG A 141 6.20 -8.25 1.46
N LEU A 142 5.74 -8.79 2.57
CA LEU A 142 4.83 -8.13 3.50
C LEU A 142 5.64 -7.46 4.61
N ALA A 143 5.29 -6.24 4.96
CA ALA A 143 5.91 -5.54 6.10
C ALA A 143 5.56 -6.22 7.43
N GLU A 144 6.42 -6.03 8.43
CA GLU A 144 6.14 -6.44 9.80
C GLU A 144 5.02 -5.57 10.41
N ALA A 145 4.37 -6.09 11.44
CA ALA A 145 3.36 -5.33 12.18
C ALA A 145 3.97 -4.02 12.73
N GLY A 146 3.23 -2.92 12.59
CA GLY A 146 3.69 -1.60 13.04
C GLY A 146 4.75 -0.94 12.16
N ALA A 147 5.04 -1.47 10.97
CA ALA A 147 5.98 -0.84 10.04
C ALA A 147 5.41 0.38 9.31
N ALA A 148 4.09 0.49 9.19
CA ALA A 148 3.43 1.65 8.61
C ALA A 148 3.54 2.87 9.53
N ARG A 149 3.83 4.05 8.97
CA ARG A 149 3.96 5.32 9.71
C ARG A 149 3.34 6.46 8.90
N GLU A 150 2.78 7.42 9.60
CA GLU A 150 2.29 8.67 8.99
C GLU A 150 3.43 9.43 8.30
N GLY A 151 3.14 10.04 7.16
CA GLY A 151 4.11 10.72 6.31
C GLY A 151 4.94 9.80 5.40
N GLN A 152 4.83 8.46 5.54
CA GLN A 152 5.58 7.50 4.73
C GLN A 152 5.14 7.53 3.26
N SER A 153 6.12 7.63 2.35
CA SER A 153 5.84 7.60 0.89
C SER A 153 5.41 6.22 0.44
N ILE A 154 4.28 6.17 -0.27
CA ILE A 154 3.70 4.92 -0.75
C ILE A 154 3.39 4.95 -2.25
N ALA A 155 3.32 3.76 -2.83
CA ALA A 155 2.73 3.52 -4.13
C ALA A 155 1.58 2.52 -3.98
N LEU A 156 0.38 2.88 -4.42
CA LEU A 156 -0.72 1.94 -4.56
C LEU A 156 -0.79 1.47 -6.02
N MET A 157 -1.03 0.18 -6.22
CA MET A 157 -1.02 -0.43 -7.54
C MET A 157 -2.29 -1.23 -7.78
N GLY A 158 -2.81 -1.18 -9.01
CA GLY A 158 -4.00 -1.90 -9.37
C GLY A 158 -4.44 -1.69 -10.81
N PHE A 159 -5.67 -2.10 -11.10
CA PHE A 159 -6.27 -2.05 -12.43
C PHE A 159 -7.54 -1.18 -12.38
N PRO A 160 -7.39 0.17 -12.36
CA PRO A 160 -8.54 1.07 -12.33
C PRO A 160 -9.33 0.91 -13.64
N ILE A 161 -10.68 1.00 -13.51
CA ILE A 161 -11.64 0.95 -14.64
C ILE A 161 -11.65 -0.42 -15.36
N GLY A 162 -10.90 -1.42 -14.87
CA GLY A 162 -10.93 -2.78 -15.39
C GLY A 162 -10.51 -2.92 -16.85
N GLY A 163 -11.10 -3.89 -17.54
CA GLY A 163 -10.73 -4.26 -18.90
C GLY A 163 -11.13 -3.30 -20.02
N THR A 164 -11.72 -2.14 -19.72
CA THR A 164 -12.18 -1.19 -20.76
C THR A 164 -11.03 -0.67 -21.66
N LEU A 165 -9.84 -0.52 -21.08
CA LEU A 165 -8.61 -0.12 -21.79
C LEU A 165 -7.53 -1.21 -21.79
N GLY A 166 -7.93 -2.47 -21.54
CA GLY A 166 -7.00 -3.57 -21.28
C GLY A 166 -6.54 -3.60 -19.81
N PHE A 167 -5.91 -4.71 -19.42
CA PHE A 167 -5.42 -4.91 -18.06
C PHE A 167 -4.01 -4.33 -17.88
N SER A 168 -3.88 -3.01 -18.06
CA SER A 168 -2.63 -2.29 -17.76
C SER A 168 -2.61 -1.90 -16.29
N MET A 169 -1.61 -2.36 -15.55
CA MET A 169 -1.42 -1.98 -14.15
C MET A 169 -1.08 -0.48 -14.06
N VAL A 170 -1.80 0.21 -13.18
CA VAL A 170 -1.58 1.63 -12.88
C VAL A 170 -0.97 1.76 -11.49
N THR A 171 -0.02 2.68 -11.36
CA THR A 171 0.62 3.04 -10.09
C THR A 171 0.22 4.47 -9.72
N HIS A 172 -0.29 4.65 -8.51
CA HIS A 172 -0.54 5.95 -7.91
C HIS A 172 0.42 6.17 -6.76
N ARG A 173 1.06 7.33 -6.69
CA ARG A 173 1.94 7.71 -5.59
C ARG A 173 1.19 8.56 -4.57
N GLY A 174 1.52 8.40 -3.30
CA GLY A 174 0.97 9.20 -2.22
C GLY A 174 1.74 9.01 -0.92
N ILE A 175 1.08 9.31 0.19
CA ILE A 175 1.61 9.10 1.54
C ILE A 175 0.56 8.43 2.43
N ILE A 176 0.98 7.83 3.53
CA ILE A 176 0.11 7.51 4.64
C ILE A 176 -0.19 8.84 5.35
N ALA A 177 -1.41 9.34 5.19
CA ALA A 177 -1.79 10.63 5.76
C ALA A 177 -2.15 10.52 7.24
N SER A 178 -2.75 9.39 7.66
CA SER A 178 -3.10 9.12 9.05
C SER A 178 -3.29 7.63 9.28
N MET A 179 -3.10 7.20 10.52
CA MET A 179 -3.51 5.89 11.00
C MET A 179 -4.71 6.09 11.93
N THR A 180 -5.88 5.61 11.51
CA THR A 180 -7.13 5.90 12.20
C THR A 180 -7.96 4.64 12.44
N THR A 181 -8.72 4.67 13.50
CA THR A 181 -9.65 3.59 13.80
C THR A 181 -10.95 3.81 13.03
N VAL A 182 -11.42 2.81 12.31
CA VAL A 182 -12.74 2.88 11.67
C VAL A 182 -13.79 2.86 12.78
N ALA A 183 -14.27 4.03 13.16
CA ALA A 183 -15.53 4.15 13.87
C ALA A 183 -16.65 3.97 12.84
N LEU A 184 -17.15 2.75 12.69
CA LEU A 184 -18.37 2.54 11.91
C LEU A 184 -19.48 3.35 12.58
N PRO A 185 -20.22 4.21 11.84
CA PRO A 185 -21.36 4.90 12.42
C PRO A 185 -22.26 3.85 13.05
N ALA A 186 -22.65 4.08 14.32
CA ALA A 186 -23.56 3.17 15.01
C ALA A 186 -24.83 3.06 14.16
N PRO A 187 -25.17 1.88 13.64
CA PRO A 187 -26.39 1.73 12.87
C PRO A 187 -27.55 2.08 13.78
N THR A 188 -28.53 2.84 13.27
CA THR A 188 -29.79 3.02 13.99
C THR A 188 -30.38 1.64 14.30
N ALA A 189 -31.08 1.49 15.41
CA ALA A 189 -31.67 0.20 15.86
C ALA A 189 -32.46 -0.55 14.76
N ARG A 190 -32.89 0.14 13.72
CA ARG A 190 -33.56 -0.42 12.52
C ARG A 190 -32.59 -1.01 11.46
N GLN A 191 -31.29 -0.76 11.57
CA GLN A 191 -30.24 -1.20 10.61
C GLN A 191 -29.25 -2.19 11.23
N LEU A 192 -29.55 -2.71 12.43
CA LEU A 192 -28.76 -3.75 13.09
C LEU A 192 -29.01 -5.09 12.39
N ASP A 193 -28.28 -5.32 11.30
CA ASP A 193 -28.14 -6.68 10.79
C ASP A 193 -27.14 -7.47 11.68
N PRO A 194 -27.14 -8.82 11.63
CA PRO A 194 -26.23 -9.64 12.40
C PRO A 194 -24.74 -9.30 12.16
N ARG A 195 -24.40 -8.78 10.97
CA ARG A 195 -23.04 -8.37 10.59
C ARG A 195 -22.64 -7.06 11.28
N ALA A 196 -23.57 -6.11 11.43
CA ALA A 196 -23.34 -4.87 12.18
C ALA A 196 -23.13 -5.15 13.67
N VAL A 197 -23.90 -6.08 14.24
CA VAL A 197 -23.73 -6.51 15.65
C VAL A 197 -22.39 -7.19 15.86
N MET A 198 -21.95 -8.03 14.92
CA MET A 198 -20.65 -8.71 14.99
C MET A 198 -19.49 -7.71 14.92
N ARG A 199 -19.55 -6.73 14.01
CA ARG A 199 -18.57 -5.64 13.90
C ARG A 199 -18.48 -4.79 15.18
N LEU A 200 -19.61 -4.52 15.85
CA LEU A 200 -19.63 -3.82 17.13
C LEU A 200 -19.04 -4.65 18.29
N ARG A 201 -19.12 -5.98 18.23
CA ARG A 201 -18.60 -6.89 19.25
C ARG A 201 -17.09 -7.14 19.12
N GLU A 202 -16.57 -7.19 17.88
CA GLU A 202 -15.15 -7.49 17.62
C GLU A 202 -14.25 -6.24 17.67
N GLY A 203 -14.85 -5.07 17.87
CA GLY A 203 -14.13 -3.81 18.08
C GLY A 203 -13.70 -3.12 16.77
N ASN A 204 -13.32 -1.88 16.93
CA ASN A 204 -12.76 -1.07 15.84
C ASN A 204 -11.36 -1.59 15.49
N PHE A 205 -11.04 -1.71 14.20
CA PHE A 205 -9.68 -1.98 13.76
C PHE A 205 -9.07 -0.73 13.10
N GLU A 206 -7.76 -0.64 13.19
CA GLU A 206 -7.02 0.46 12.58
C GLU A 206 -6.98 0.31 11.07
N VAL A 207 -7.07 1.42 10.36
CA VAL A 207 -6.90 1.53 8.91
C VAL A 207 -5.90 2.63 8.57
N LEU A 208 -5.25 2.48 7.43
CA LEU A 208 -4.37 3.49 6.88
C LEU A 208 -5.23 4.43 6.02
N GLN A 209 -5.27 5.70 6.39
CA GLN A 209 -5.79 6.76 5.53
C GLN A 209 -4.66 7.25 4.64
N LEU A 210 -4.88 7.24 3.34
CA LEU A 210 -3.89 7.60 2.34
C LEU A 210 -4.28 8.92 1.67
N ASP A 211 -3.31 9.80 1.49
CA ASP A 211 -3.39 10.90 0.51
C ASP A 211 -2.92 10.35 -0.84
N ALA A 212 -3.84 9.70 -1.51
CA ALA A 212 -3.67 9.09 -2.81
C ALA A 212 -5.03 8.81 -3.43
N THR A 213 -5.17 9.02 -4.72
CA THR A 213 -6.43 8.73 -5.42
C THR A 213 -6.50 7.27 -5.82
N ALA A 214 -7.54 6.56 -5.38
CA ALA A 214 -7.87 5.23 -5.87
C ALA A 214 -9.18 5.26 -6.66
N TYR A 215 -9.25 4.44 -7.70
CA TYR A 215 -10.41 4.30 -8.56
C TYR A 215 -11.03 2.90 -8.42
N PRO A 216 -12.31 2.72 -8.80
CA PRO A 216 -12.93 1.39 -8.88
C PRO A 216 -12.06 0.42 -9.68
N GLY A 217 -11.79 -0.75 -9.11
CA GLY A 217 -10.84 -1.72 -9.62
C GLY A 217 -9.51 -1.77 -8.88
N ASN A 218 -9.11 -0.72 -8.14
CA ASN A 218 -7.92 -0.77 -7.29
C ASN A 218 -8.15 -1.55 -5.97
N SER A 219 -9.41 -1.82 -5.60
CA SER A 219 -9.74 -2.63 -4.41
C SER A 219 -9.02 -3.97 -4.42
N GLY A 220 -8.38 -4.31 -3.31
CA GLY A 220 -7.55 -5.51 -3.14
C GLY A 220 -6.10 -5.34 -3.61
N GLY A 221 -5.75 -4.22 -4.23
CA GLY A 221 -4.38 -3.92 -4.65
C GLY A 221 -3.45 -3.59 -3.48
N PRO A 222 -2.13 -3.81 -3.64
CA PRO A 222 -1.15 -3.54 -2.61
C PRO A 222 -0.87 -2.05 -2.46
N VAL A 223 -0.66 -1.61 -1.22
CA VAL A 223 -0.01 -0.36 -0.83
C VAL A 223 1.42 -0.68 -0.46
N ILE A 224 2.38 -0.18 -1.22
CA ILE A 224 3.79 -0.55 -1.14
C ILE A 224 4.59 0.65 -0.66
N ASP A 225 5.49 0.44 0.29
CA ASP A 225 6.51 1.40 0.67
C ASP A 225 7.49 1.63 -0.49
N VAL A 226 7.64 2.88 -0.91
CA VAL A 226 8.46 3.23 -2.08
C VAL A 226 9.95 3.00 -1.83
N GLU A 227 10.42 3.08 -0.59
CA GLU A 227 11.83 2.94 -0.24
C GLU A 227 12.25 1.47 -0.11
N THR A 228 11.41 0.64 0.49
CA THR A 228 11.75 -0.75 0.83
C THR A 228 11.12 -1.79 -0.08
N GLY A 229 10.09 -1.41 -0.84
CA GLY A 229 9.32 -2.31 -1.71
C GLY A 229 8.46 -3.34 -0.96
N VAL A 230 8.20 -3.13 0.33
CA VAL A 230 7.34 -4.03 1.11
C VAL A 230 5.89 -3.55 1.11
N VAL A 231 4.94 -4.48 1.17
CA VAL A 231 3.51 -4.17 1.25
C VAL A 231 3.18 -3.74 2.67
N LEU A 232 2.60 -2.54 2.81
CA LEU A 232 2.15 -1.96 4.08
C LEU A 232 0.65 -2.19 4.32
N GLY A 233 -0.14 -2.31 3.25
CA GLY A 233 -1.59 -2.44 3.34
C GLY A 233 -2.24 -2.90 2.04
N ILE A 234 -3.56 -3.07 2.10
CA ILE A 234 -4.43 -3.49 1.00
C ILE A 234 -5.46 -2.40 0.75
N VAL A 235 -5.53 -1.86 -0.47
CA VAL A 235 -6.50 -0.82 -0.85
C VAL A 235 -7.92 -1.32 -0.62
N ASN A 236 -8.72 -0.52 0.08
CA ASN A 236 -10.13 -0.82 0.31
C ASN A 236 -11.00 0.41 0.02
N GLN A 237 -11.71 0.39 -1.09
CA GLN A 237 -12.57 1.51 -1.51
C GLN A 237 -13.96 1.51 -0.88
N VAL A 238 -14.41 0.37 -0.35
CA VAL A 238 -15.75 0.23 0.23
C VAL A 238 -15.88 1.01 1.55
N LEU A 239 -14.75 1.21 2.26
CA LEU A 239 -14.74 1.99 3.50
C LEU A 239 -15.09 3.48 3.30
N VAL A 240 -15.04 4.00 2.07
CA VAL A 240 -15.15 5.44 1.77
C VAL A 240 -16.51 5.83 1.20
N LYS A 241 -17.31 4.91 0.63
CA LYS A 241 -18.41 5.31 -0.23
C LYS A 241 -19.71 4.58 -0.03
N ALA A 242 -20.78 5.39 0.12
CA ALA A 242 -22.16 4.94 0.10
C ALA A 242 -22.65 4.56 -1.32
N SER A 243 -21.98 4.95 -2.41
CA SER A 243 -22.31 4.53 -3.78
C SER A 243 -21.12 4.55 -4.73
N ARG A 244 -21.09 3.58 -5.68
CA ARG A 244 -20.09 3.48 -6.74
C ARG A 244 -20.08 4.70 -7.69
N GLU A 245 -21.24 5.30 -7.94
CA GLU A 245 -21.41 6.44 -8.85
C GLU A 245 -20.75 7.71 -8.32
N SER A 246 -20.82 7.95 -7.00
CA SER A 246 -20.11 9.07 -6.36
C SER A 246 -18.61 8.96 -6.48
N ALA A 247 -18.06 7.72 -6.61
CA ALA A 247 -16.63 7.48 -6.72
C ALA A 247 -16.04 7.88 -8.07
N LEU A 248 -16.81 7.72 -9.13
CA LEU A 248 -16.40 8.08 -10.49
C LEU A 248 -16.59 9.57 -10.76
N SER A 249 -17.65 10.16 -10.21
CA SER A 249 -18.01 11.57 -10.44
C SER A 249 -17.23 12.57 -9.58
N SER A 250 -16.75 12.14 -8.42
CA SER A 250 -16.01 13.00 -7.48
C SER A 250 -14.93 12.18 -6.77
N PRO A 251 -13.77 11.94 -7.41
CA PRO A 251 -12.65 11.29 -6.74
C PRO A 251 -12.19 12.19 -5.59
N THR A 252 -12.31 11.70 -4.37
CA THR A 252 -11.67 12.33 -3.22
C THR A 252 -10.21 11.88 -3.20
N GLY A 253 -9.25 12.77 -2.93
CA GLY A 253 -7.85 12.40 -2.73
C GLY A 253 -7.61 11.47 -1.54
N ILE A 254 -8.67 11.07 -0.82
CA ILE A 254 -8.61 10.22 0.37
C ILE A 254 -8.95 8.78 -0.03
N THR A 255 -8.04 7.87 0.29
CA THR A 255 -8.22 6.43 0.13
C THR A 255 -7.95 5.74 1.47
N TYR A 256 -8.56 4.60 1.71
CA TYR A 256 -8.26 3.78 2.90
C TYR A 256 -7.64 2.46 2.49
N ALA A 257 -6.75 1.95 3.35
CA ALA A 257 -6.17 0.63 3.19
C ALA A 257 -6.22 -0.15 4.52
N ILE A 258 -6.40 -1.45 4.40
CA ILE A 258 -6.35 -2.39 5.51
C ILE A 258 -4.87 -2.66 5.81
N PRO A 259 -4.40 -2.52 7.05
CA PRO A 259 -3.01 -2.82 7.41
C PRO A 259 -2.63 -4.26 7.07
N VAL A 260 -1.41 -4.43 6.55
CA VAL A 260 -0.89 -5.75 6.14
C VAL A 260 -0.75 -6.75 7.30
N SER A 261 -0.68 -6.28 8.54
CA SER A 261 -0.66 -7.14 9.73
C SER A 261 -1.85 -8.09 9.78
N LEU A 262 -3.06 -7.61 9.41
CA LEU A 262 -4.28 -8.42 9.38
C LEU A 262 -4.22 -9.51 8.28
N LEU A 263 -3.59 -9.21 7.14
CA LEU A 263 -3.34 -10.22 6.11
C LEU A 263 -2.31 -11.27 6.58
N ARG A 264 -1.28 -10.84 7.31
CA ARG A 264 -0.28 -11.76 7.88
C ARG A 264 -0.90 -12.74 8.86
N ASP A 265 -1.87 -12.29 9.65
CA ASP A 265 -2.62 -13.16 10.57
C ASP A 265 -3.40 -14.22 9.79
N LEU A 266 -4.13 -13.81 8.76
CA LEU A 266 -4.88 -14.72 7.89
C LEU A 266 -3.97 -15.72 7.17
N LEU A 267 -2.78 -15.30 6.71
CA LEU A 267 -1.78 -16.18 6.10
C LEU A 267 -1.23 -17.21 7.10
N ARG A 268 -0.95 -16.79 8.33
CA ARG A 268 -0.47 -17.71 9.39
C ARG A 268 -1.50 -18.80 9.69
N ASP A 269 -2.77 -18.45 9.71
CA ASP A 269 -3.85 -19.41 9.93
C ASP A 269 -3.92 -20.44 8.79
N VAL A 270 -3.79 -20.01 7.53
CA VAL A 270 -3.72 -20.94 6.38
C VAL A 270 -2.52 -21.86 6.46
N GLN A 271 -1.34 -21.33 6.80
CA GLN A 271 -0.12 -22.11 6.91
C GLN A 271 -0.22 -23.14 8.05
N ARG A 272 -0.76 -22.76 9.20
CA ARG A 272 -1.01 -23.66 10.32
C ARG A 272 -1.96 -24.79 9.92
N ASN A 273 -3.10 -24.46 9.31
CA ASN A 273 -4.08 -25.44 8.88
C ASN A 273 -3.50 -26.43 7.85
N ARG A 274 -2.66 -25.96 6.92
CA ARG A 274 -1.96 -26.81 5.95
C ARG A 274 -0.94 -27.74 6.62
N ALA A 275 -0.23 -27.26 7.65
CA ALA A 275 0.73 -28.08 8.40
C ALA A 275 0.03 -29.17 9.23
N GLU A 276 -1.13 -28.86 9.81
CA GLU A 276 -1.93 -29.80 10.60
C GLU A 276 -2.71 -30.79 9.73
N ASN A 277 -3.07 -30.40 8.52
CA ASN A 277 -3.85 -31.23 7.59
C ASN A 277 -3.28 -31.23 6.17
N PRO A 278 -2.13 -31.89 5.91
CA PRO A 278 -1.42 -31.86 4.63
C PRO A 278 -2.20 -32.50 3.47
N LYS A 279 -3.35 -33.12 3.72
CA LYS A 279 -4.25 -33.70 2.72
C LYS A 279 -5.49 -32.83 2.43
N ALA A 280 -5.66 -31.69 3.10
CA ALA A 280 -6.73 -30.77 2.76
C ALA A 280 -6.42 -30.09 1.41
N PRO A 281 -7.41 -30.00 0.50
CA PRO A 281 -7.24 -29.49 -0.86
C PRO A 281 -6.83 -28.02 -0.89
#